data_e52505f497c72134cc65df68191b6ea7
#
_entry.id   e52505f497c72134cc65df68191b6ea7
#
_cell.length_a   1.000
_cell.length_b   1.000
_cell.length_c   1.000
_cell.angle_alpha   90.00
_cell.angle_beta   90.00
_cell.angle_gamma   90.00
#
_symmetry.space_group_name_H-M   'P 1'
#
loop_
_entity.id
_entity.type
_entity.pdbx_description
1 polymer ?
#
loop_
_entity_poly.entity_id
_entity_poly.type
_entity_poly.pdbx_seq_one_letter_code
_entity_poly.pdbx_strand_id
1 'polypeptide(L)'
;MRRVTLITAVAFGLFLFLGISFLLARALTGAGVERSRVLDVVRAEARGDAGAVLARLPACAAEPACARVTRERVAKLRRPGAVKILTYRPSVQVTMTRRSGTGRVAWRAGTSLPVVQCVQARREGPLTGGGVVLLAISAPIGGEASCG
;
A
#
# COMPACT_ATOMS: atom_id res chain seq x y z
N MET A 1 -28.84 43.90 -5.12
CA MET A 1 -28.06 43.30 -4.04
C MET A 1 -28.42 41.83 -3.80
N ARG A 2 -29.67 41.44 -3.57
CA ARG A 2 -30.09 40.06 -3.23
C ARG A 2 -29.66 38.97 -4.25
N ARG A 3 -29.66 39.25 -5.57
CA ARG A 3 -29.26 38.30 -6.62
C ARG A 3 -27.75 38.04 -6.63
N VAL A 4 -26.95 39.07 -6.40
CA VAL A 4 -25.46 38.91 -6.35
C VAL A 4 -25.08 38.07 -5.15
N THR A 5 -25.68 38.32 -3.97
CA THR A 5 -25.42 37.54 -2.76
C THR A 5 -25.77 36.04 -2.94
N LEU A 6 -26.88 35.76 -3.62
CA LEU A 6 -27.33 34.40 -3.90
C LEU A 6 -26.38 33.68 -4.86
N ILE A 7 -25.93 34.36 -5.93
CA ILE A 7 -24.96 33.80 -6.89
C ILE A 7 -23.62 33.49 -6.18
N THR A 8 -23.16 34.43 -5.35
CA THR A 8 -21.88 34.22 -4.59
C THR A 8 -21.98 33.04 -3.61
N ALA A 9 -23.12 32.92 -2.91
CA ALA A 9 -23.35 31.82 -1.98
C ALA A 9 -23.39 30.46 -2.71
N VAL A 10 -24.06 30.39 -3.87
CA VAL A 10 -24.11 29.15 -4.67
C VAL A 10 -22.74 28.80 -5.24
N ALA A 11 -21.99 29.76 -5.75
CA ALA A 11 -20.64 29.55 -6.27
C ALA A 11 -19.70 29.07 -5.19
N PHE A 12 -19.76 29.64 -3.98
CA PHE A 12 -18.96 29.23 -2.84
C PHE A 12 -19.32 27.80 -2.38
N GLY A 13 -20.62 27.47 -2.30
CA GLY A 13 -21.09 26.12 -1.98
C GLY A 13 -20.61 25.07 -2.98
N LEU A 14 -20.67 25.39 -4.28
CA LEU A 14 -20.19 24.52 -5.35
C LEU A 14 -18.67 24.30 -5.24
N PHE A 15 -17.91 25.35 -4.99
CA PHE A 15 -16.45 25.26 -4.81
C PHE A 15 -16.06 24.40 -3.61
N LEU A 16 -16.74 24.57 -2.47
CA LEU A 16 -16.57 23.73 -1.29
C LEU A 16 -16.90 22.26 -1.58
N PHE A 17 -18.01 22.00 -2.23
CA PHE A 17 -18.44 20.65 -2.59
C PHE A 17 -17.42 19.96 -3.50
N LEU A 18 -16.95 20.65 -4.54
CA LEU A 18 -15.92 20.12 -5.45
C LEU A 18 -14.59 19.85 -4.72
N GLY A 19 -14.19 20.75 -3.82
CA GLY A 19 -12.97 20.57 -3.01
C GLY A 19 -13.05 19.36 -2.10
N ILE A 20 -14.16 19.18 -1.38
CA ILE A 20 -14.38 18.03 -0.50
C ILE A 20 -14.45 16.74 -1.31
N SER A 21 -15.18 16.72 -2.42
CA SER A 21 -15.30 15.56 -3.31
C SER A 21 -13.95 15.15 -3.89
N PHE A 22 -13.12 16.12 -4.28
CA PHE A 22 -11.78 15.88 -4.77
C PHE A 22 -10.86 15.27 -3.69
N LEU A 23 -10.91 15.78 -2.45
CA LEU A 23 -10.14 15.25 -1.32
C LEU A 23 -10.56 13.83 -0.95
N LEU A 24 -11.86 13.54 -0.94
CA LEU A 24 -12.39 12.20 -0.68
C LEU A 24 -12.00 11.20 -1.76
N ALA A 25 -12.20 11.55 -3.04
CA ALA A 25 -11.80 10.70 -4.16
C ALA A 25 -10.31 10.34 -4.09
N ARG A 26 -9.49 11.29 -3.69
CA ARG A 26 -8.07 11.15 -3.56
C ARG A 26 -7.63 10.27 -2.39
N ALA A 27 -8.29 10.39 -1.23
CA ALA A 27 -8.02 9.53 -0.07
C ALA A 27 -8.32 8.06 -0.39
N LEU A 28 -9.41 7.80 -1.08
CA LEU A 28 -9.82 6.46 -1.50
C LEU A 28 -8.89 5.85 -2.56
N THR A 29 -8.40 6.64 -3.51
CA THR A 29 -7.51 6.17 -4.58
C THR A 29 -6.14 5.73 -4.06
N GLY A 30 -5.60 6.44 -3.05
CA GLY A 30 -4.28 6.13 -2.48
C GLY A 30 -4.20 4.74 -1.83
N ALA A 31 -5.21 4.34 -1.09
CA ALA A 31 -5.28 3.01 -0.47
C ALA A 31 -5.41 1.88 -1.51
N GLY A 32 -6.12 2.14 -2.61
CA GLY A 32 -6.26 1.19 -3.72
C GLY A 32 -4.94 0.92 -4.43
N VAL A 33 -4.16 1.96 -4.71
CA VAL A 33 -2.84 1.85 -5.36
C VAL A 33 -1.86 1.07 -4.47
N GLU A 34 -1.80 1.37 -3.18
CA GLU A 34 -0.95 0.65 -2.24
C GLU A 34 -1.31 -0.83 -2.18
N ARG A 35 -2.61 -1.14 -2.04
CA ARG A 35 -3.10 -2.52 -2.01
C ARG A 35 -2.75 -3.29 -3.28
N SER A 36 -2.86 -2.67 -4.45
CA SER A 36 -2.50 -3.30 -5.72
C SER A 36 -1.01 -3.64 -5.76
N ARG A 37 -0.13 -2.73 -5.35
CA ARG A 37 1.31 -2.98 -5.30
C ARG A 37 1.68 -4.08 -4.30
N VAL A 38 1.05 -4.09 -3.13
CA VAL A 38 1.23 -5.16 -2.15
C VAL A 38 0.77 -6.50 -2.71
N LEU A 39 -0.37 -6.54 -3.42
CA LEU A 39 -0.87 -7.76 -4.06
C LEU A 39 0.13 -8.30 -5.11
N ASP A 40 0.78 -7.43 -5.86
CA ASP A 40 1.79 -7.84 -6.83
C ASP A 40 3.03 -8.43 -6.18
N VAL A 41 3.46 -7.89 -5.03
CA VAL A 41 4.58 -8.42 -4.26
C VAL A 41 4.22 -9.80 -3.68
N VAL A 42 3.08 -9.93 -3.00
CA VAL A 42 2.69 -11.22 -2.40
C VAL A 42 2.41 -12.30 -3.45
N ARG A 43 1.94 -11.93 -4.64
CA ARG A 43 1.85 -12.85 -5.78
C ARG A 43 3.22 -13.34 -6.25
N ALA A 44 4.21 -12.46 -6.30
CA ALA A 44 5.57 -12.84 -6.63
C ALA A 44 6.19 -13.73 -5.55
N GLU A 45 5.97 -13.42 -4.26
CA GLU A 45 6.39 -14.29 -3.13
C GLU A 45 5.75 -15.69 -3.21
N ALA A 46 4.44 -15.77 -3.46
CA ALA A 46 3.74 -17.04 -3.59
C ALA A 46 4.25 -17.89 -4.76
N ARG A 47 4.71 -17.27 -5.85
CA ARG A 47 5.34 -17.98 -6.97
C ARG A 47 6.78 -18.39 -6.70
N GLY A 48 7.41 -17.84 -5.65
CA GLY A 48 8.84 -18.02 -5.40
C GLY A 48 9.73 -17.17 -6.31
N ASP A 49 9.19 -16.11 -6.90
CA ASP A 49 9.90 -15.22 -7.82
C ASP A 49 10.57 -14.06 -7.06
N ALA A 50 11.75 -14.32 -6.54
CA ALA A 50 12.52 -13.34 -5.79
C ALA A 50 12.96 -12.14 -6.64
N GLY A 51 13.19 -12.33 -7.94
CA GLY A 51 13.52 -11.25 -8.86
C GLY A 51 12.37 -10.27 -9.00
N ALA A 52 11.15 -10.77 -9.20
CA ALA A 52 9.95 -9.94 -9.28
C ALA A 52 9.63 -9.23 -7.95
N VAL A 53 9.92 -9.84 -6.80
CA VAL A 53 9.79 -9.18 -5.48
C VAL A 53 10.78 -8.03 -5.37
N LEU A 54 12.07 -8.26 -5.65
CA LEU A 54 13.11 -7.23 -5.56
C LEU A 54 12.88 -6.08 -6.55
N ALA A 55 12.37 -6.35 -7.75
CA ALA A 55 12.01 -5.31 -8.71
C ALA A 55 10.93 -4.33 -8.16
N ARG A 56 10.14 -4.76 -7.19
CA ARG A 56 9.11 -3.94 -6.53
C ARG A 56 9.56 -3.31 -5.22
N LEU A 57 10.75 -3.67 -4.75
CA LEU A 57 11.38 -3.18 -3.52
C LEU A 57 12.76 -2.58 -3.83
N PRO A 58 12.82 -1.44 -4.55
CA PRO A 58 14.07 -0.90 -5.07
C PRO A 58 15.10 -0.60 -3.98
N ALA A 59 14.68 -0.13 -2.82
CA ALA A 59 15.57 0.12 -1.69
C ALA A 59 16.22 -1.18 -1.17
N CYS A 60 15.45 -2.27 -1.08
CA CYS A 60 15.96 -3.58 -0.69
C CYS A 60 16.85 -4.20 -1.78
N ALA A 61 16.50 -4.00 -3.06
CA ALA A 61 17.30 -4.51 -4.18
C ALA A 61 18.69 -3.88 -4.24
N ALA A 62 18.81 -2.60 -3.85
CA ALA A 62 20.07 -1.87 -3.80
C ALA A 62 21.00 -2.30 -2.65
N GLU A 63 20.46 -2.97 -1.62
CA GLU A 63 21.19 -3.43 -0.46
C GLU A 63 21.44 -4.96 -0.52
N PRO A 64 22.69 -5.42 -0.68
CA PRO A 64 22.99 -6.85 -0.87
C PRO A 64 22.50 -7.75 0.26
N ALA A 65 22.56 -7.27 1.51
CA ALA A 65 22.09 -8.03 2.68
C ALA A 65 20.57 -8.20 2.63
N CYS A 66 19.80 -7.14 2.36
CA CYS A 66 18.36 -7.18 2.21
C CYS A 66 17.95 -8.09 1.03
N ALA A 67 18.61 -7.96 -0.11
CA ALA A 67 18.34 -8.77 -1.28
C ALA A 67 18.54 -10.27 -1.03
N ARG A 68 19.61 -10.64 -0.32
CA ARG A 68 19.88 -12.04 0.06
C ARG A 68 18.77 -12.60 0.96
N VAL A 69 18.48 -11.92 2.06
CA VAL A 69 17.43 -12.32 3.01
C VAL A 69 16.07 -12.43 2.32
N THR A 70 15.79 -11.54 1.40
CA THR A 70 14.53 -11.57 0.62
C THR A 70 14.47 -12.80 -0.28
N ARG A 71 15.56 -13.18 -0.97
CA ARG A 71 15.59 -14.39 -1.80
C ARG A 71 15.35 -15.66 -0.97
N GLU A 72 16.02 -15.77 0.18
CA GLU A 72 15.85 -16.91 1.09
C GLU A 72 14.42 -17.02 1.62
N ARG A 73 13.81 -15.88 1.99
CA ARG A 73 12.43 -15.80 2.46
C ARG A 73 11.44 -16.21 1.37
N VAL A 74 11.59 -15.66 0.16
CA VAL A 74 10.71 -15.94 -0.97
C VAL A 74 10.73 -17.42 -1.35
N ALA A 75 11.90 -18.07 -1.29
CA ALA A 75 12.01 -19.51 -1.51
C ALA A 75 11.15 -20.32 -0.52
N LYS A 76 11.12 -19.90 0.76
CA LYS A 76 10.32 -20.54 1.82
C LYS A 76 8.81 -20.24 1.72
N LEU A 77 8.45 -19.13 1.09
CA LEU A 77 7.06 -18.68 0.97
C LEU A 77 6.32 -19.17 -0.28
N ARG A 78 6.99 -19.95 -1.12
CA ARG A 78 6.37 -20.52 -2.31
C ARG A 78 5.13 -21.35 -1.95
N ARG A 79 3.99 -20.99 -2.53
CA ARG A 79 2.68 -21.63 -2.29
C ARG A 79 1.94 -21.76 -3.62
N PRO A 80 1.41 -22.95 -3.95
CA PRO A 80 0.59 -23.12 -5.14
C PRO A 80 -0.80 -22.48 -4.98
N GLY A 81 -1.37 -22.05 -6.10
CA GLY A 81 -2.73 -21.55 -6.17
C GLY A 81 -2.87 -20.03 -6.25
N ALA A 82 -4.09 -19.57 -6.42
CA ALA A 82 -4.40 -18.16 -6.56
C ALA A 82 -4.23 -17.44 -5.22
N VAL A 83 -3.56 -16.30 -5.27
CA VAL A 83 -3.33 -15.44 -4.08
C VAL A 83 -4.56 -14.58 -3.81
N LYS A 84 -5.02 -14.61 -2.57
CA LYS A 84 -6.09 -13.74 -2.05
C LYS A 84 -5.59 -12.96 -0.84
N ILE A 85 -5.80 -11.65 -0.83
CA ILE A 85 -5.64 -10.82 0.37
C ILE A 85 -6.88 -11.01 1.23
N LEU A 86 -6.68 -11.49 2.45
CA LEU A 86 -7.73 -11.72 3.44
C LEU A 86 -8.01 -10.44 4.23
N THR A 87 -6.95 -9.77 4.69
CA THR A 87 -7.04 -8.53 5.43
C THR A 87 -5.90 -7.62 4.99
N TYR A 88 -6.20 -6.35 4.85
CA TYR A 88 -5.23 -5.32 4.51
C TYR A 88 -5.49 -4.07 5.35
N ARG A 89 -4.47 -3.67 6.11
CA ARG A 89 -4.44 -2.38 6.80
C ARG A 89 -3.37 -1.53 6.14
N PRO A 90 -3.75 -0.43 5.45
CA PRO A 90 -2.80 0.39 4.71
C PRO A 90 -1.79 1.05 5.66
N SER A 91 -0.57 1.19 5.17
CA SER A 91 0.54 1.82 5.88
C SER A 91 0.48 3.34 5.82
N VAL A 92 0.03 3.86 4.70
CA VAL A 92 -0.01 5.31 4.45
C VAL A 92 -1.33 5.87 4.94
N GLN A 93 -1.40 6.19 6.22
CA GLN A 93 -2.44 7.09 6.71
C GLN A 93 -2.19 8.48 6.13
N VAL A 94 -3.24 9.10 5.60
CA VAL A 94 -3.18 10.46 5.04
C VAL A 94 -3.03 11.45 6.19
N THR A 95 -1.80 11.65 6.64
CA THR A 95 -1.44 12.77 7.49
C THR A 95 -0.59 13.73 6.68
N MET A 96 -0.81 15.03 6.85
CA MET A 96 -0.07 16.08 6.12
C MET A 96 1.46 16.01 6.34
N THR A 97 1.91 15.34 7.37
CA THR A 97 3.32 15.32 7.82
C THR A 97 4.01 13.97 7.63
N ARG A 98 3.30 12.84 7.65
CA ARG A 98 3.93 11.52 7.50
C ARG A 98 3.81 11.01 6.07
N ARG A 99 4.96 10.86 5.42
CA ARG A 99 5.08 10.30 4.06
C ARG A 99 5.33 8.79 4.03
N SER A 100 5.65 8.19 5.16
CA SER A 100 5.90 6.74 5.29
C SER A 100 5.11 6.15 6.44
N GLY A 101 4.80 4.87 6.34
CA GLY A 101 4.10 4.14 7.39
C GLY A 101 4.26 2.63 7.23
N THR A 102 3.79 1.90 8.24
CA THR A 102 3.80 0.44 8.25
C THR A 102 2.37 -0.09 8.25
N GLY A 103 2.05 -0.88 7.26
CA GLY A 103 0.77 -1.56 7.11
C GLY A 103 0.88 -3.05 7.40
N ARG A 104 -0.26 -3.73 7.46
CA ARG A 104 -0.35 -5.16 7.69
C ARG A 104 -1.13 -5.82 6.57
N VAL A 105 -0.59 -6.89 6.02
CA VAL A 105 -1.27 -7.72 5.04
C VAL A 105 -1.37 -9.16 5.55
N ALA A 106 -2.56 -9.73 5.46
CA ALA A 106 -2.80 -11.16 5.60
C ALA A 106 -3.25 -11.70 4.25
N TRP A 107 -2.55 -12.71 3.76
CA TRP A 107 -2.84 -13.32 2.46
C TRP A 107 -2.72 -14.84 2.53
N ARG A 108 -3.31 -15.53 1.57
CA ARG A 108 -3.13 -16.98 1.35
C ARG A 108 -3.10 -17.30 -0.14
N ALA A 109 -2.47 -18.41 -0.49
CA ALA A 109 -2.52 -18.97 -1.83
C ALA A 109 -3.27 -20.31 -1.80
N GLY A 110 -4.28 -20.47 -2.64
CA GLY A 110 -5.12 -21.67 -2.67
C GLY A 110 -5.73 -22.00 -1.30
N THR A 111 -5.49 -23.22 -0.82
CA THR A 111 -5.94 -23.74 0.49
C THR A 111 -4.87 -23.64 1.58
N SER A 112 -3.72 -22.99 1.32
CA SER A 112 -2.65 -22.87 2.30
C SER A 112 -3.06 -22.05 3.53
N LEU A 113 -2.33 -22.24 4.64
CA LEU A 113 -2.50 -21.39 5.83
C LEU A 113 -2.21 -19.93 5.50
N PRO A 114 -2.94 -19.00 6.14
CA PRO A 114 -2.69 -17.57 5.97
C PRO A 114 -1.26 -17.20 6.37
N VAL A 115 -0.68 -16.29 5.60
CA VAL A 115 0.60 -15.64 5.87
C VAL A 115 0.32 -14.20 6.25
N VAL A 116 0.87 -13.73 7.36
CA VAL A 116 0.74 -12.35 7.83
C VAL A 116 2.11 -11.68 7.77
N GLN A 117 2.17 -10.50 7.17
CA GLN A 117 3.39 -9.73 6.99
C GLN A 117 3.15 -8.25 7.23
N CYS A 118 4.21 -7.55 7.65
CA CYS A 118 4.23 -6.10 7.72
C CYS A 118 4.80 -5.53 6.42
N VAL A 119 4.20 -4.47 5.94
CA VAL A 119 4.59 -3.77 4.71
C VAL A 119 4.94 -2.33 5.07
N GLN A 120 6.14 -1.90 4.73
CA GLN A 120 6.52 -0.51 4.79
C GLN A 120 6.34 0.15 3.44
N ALA A 121 5.60 1.25 3.41
CA ALA A 121 5.41 2.02 2.21
C ALA A 121 5.68 3.51 2.46
N ARG A 122 6.09 4.20 1.39
CA ARG A 122 6.31 5.64 1.38
C ARG A 122 5.56 6.24 0.21
N ARG A 123 4.96 7.39 0.44
CA ARG A 123 4.40 8.21 -0.64
C ARG A 123 5.51 9.11 -1.19
N GLU A 124 5.71 9.06 -2.49
CA GLU A 124 6.65 9.91 -3.22
C GLU A 124 5.88 10.94 -4.06
N GLY A 125 6.46 12.13 -4.18
CA GLY A 125 5.89 13.23 -4.96
C GLY A 125 4.97 14.16 -4.16
N PRO A 126 4.40 15.16 -4.83
CA PRO A 126 3.52 16.15 -4.20
C PRO A 126 2.25 15.50 -3.68
N LEU A 127 1.63 16.13 -2.68
CA LEU A 127 0.35 15.68 -2.09
C LEU A 127 -0.74 15.46 -3.15
N THR A 128 -0.57 16.07 -4.32
CA THR A 128 -1.53 16.07 -5.43
C THR A 128 -1.30 15.04 -6.53
N GLY A 129 -0.26 14.17 -6.48
CA GLY A 129 0.02 13.24 -7.59
C GLY A 129 1.05 12.17 -7.31
N GLY A 130 1.53 12.07 -6.07
CA GLY A 130 2.62 11.14 -5.74
C GLY A 130 2.21 9.68 -5.78
N GLY A 131 3.13 8.82 -6.23
CA GLY A 131 3.00 7.37 -6.18
C GLY A 131 3.24 6.83 -4.76
N VAL A 132 2.85 5.57 -4.56
CA VAL A 132 3.23 4.80 -3.38
C VAL A 132 4.36 3.86 -3.75
N VAL A 133 5.46 3.91 -3.02
CA VAL A 133 6.61 3.01 -3.19
C VAL A 133 6.67 2.09 -1.98
N LEU A 134 6.79 0.80 -2.23
CA LEU A 134 7.04 -0.18 -1.18
C LEU A 134 8.52 -0.17 -0.83
N LEU A 135 8.82 0.00 0.45
CA LEU A 135 10.20 0.03 0.96
C LEU A 135 10.66 -1.35 1.40
N ALA A 136 9.79 -2.05 2.13
CA ALA A 136 10.09 -3.37 2.65
C ALA A 136 8.82 -4.19 2.88
N ILE A 137 8.98 -5.51 2.90
CA ILE A 137 7.99 -6.46 3.39
C ILE A 137 8.69 -7.40 4.38
N SER A 138 8.08 -7.64 5.53
CA SER A 138 8.69 -8.45 6.60
C SER A 138 8.70 -9.95 6.29
N ALA A 139 9.45 -10.72 7.06
CA ALA A 139 9.17 -12.13 7.22
C ALA A 139 7.74 -12.35 7.77
N PRO A 140 7.15 -13.54 7.61
CA PRO A 140 5.89 -13.87 8.25
C PRO A 140 5.92 -13.61 9.75
N ILE A 141 4.86 -12.99 10.25
CA ILE A 141 4.68 -12.70 11.67
C ILE A 141 3.50 -13.50 12.22
N GLY A 142 3.43 -13.66 13.56
CA GLY A 142 2.27 -14.28 14.20
C GLY A 142 0.97 -13.51 13.94
N GLY A 143 -0.17 -14.23 13.97
CA GLY A 143 -1.48 -13.64 13.67
C GLY A 143 -1.87 -12.47 14.57
N GLU A 144 -1.38 -12.44 15.80
CA GLU A 144 -1.64 -11.39 16.80
C GLU A 144 -0.55 -10.30 16.81
N ALA A 145 0.56 -10.48 16.09
CA ALA A 145 1.66 -9.52 16.11
C ALA A 145 1.27 -8.19 15.44
N SER A 146 1.67 -7.09 16.06
CA SER A 146 1.52 -5.75 15.52
C SER A 146 2.68 -5.40 14.58
N CYS A 147 2.45 -4.51 13.67
CA CYS A 147 3.46 -4.01 12.72
C CYS A 147 4.12 -2.70 13.22
N GLY A 148 4.47 -2.64 14.49
CA GLY A 148 5.25 -1.51 15.04
C GLY A 148 4.53 -0.18 14.99
#